data_44ca6dda49cb7a7179224a523a0b1808
#
_entry.id   44ca6dda49cb7a7179224a523a0b1808
#
_cell.length_a   1.000
_cell.length_b   1.000
_cell.length_c   1.000
_cell.angle_alpha   90.00
_cell.angle_beta   90.00
_cell.angle_gamma   90.00
#
_symmetry.space_group_name_H-M   'P 1'
#
loop_
_entity.id
_entity.type
_entity.pdbx_description
1 polymer ?
#
loop_
_entity_poly.entity_id
_entity_poly.type
_entity_poly.pdbx_seq_one_letter_code
_entity_poly.pdbx_strand_id
1 'polypeptide(L)'
;MEELTKTARERETELLDALRELPAGDGRFGGLSDTGPVSLARIRNALGPNRTLIEYYIARGRVYACVITEGDLVMRPLGDAEHVKNTVRRFQFQIPKFQLPRDYLATFERSIHEATVVHLNELYESLIAPLVDSLRGSELVIVPHAFMHYLPFHAFYDGRRYLVDDYAVSYAPSATVFVHCHELPAAEGNRSLILGIPDRTAPFIRDEVQAVAAAVSEPEVLLGSEASLQALREKAPGSRLIHIATHGYYRKDNPMFSAIRLGDSYLSLYDLYELSLPVDLVTVSACATGLSVVVEGDELLGLVRGLLFAGARSLVATLWNVQDRATADLMGSFYSYLRTEKNRAVALRHAMLQQRERSSQPFFWASHVLVGKVEQG
;
A
#
# COMPACT_ATOMS: atom_id res chain seq x y z
N MET A 1 8.83 -25.92 23.66
CA MET A 1 8.52 -24.69 22.94
C MET A 1 9.69 -24.26 22.05
N GLU A 2 10.90 -24.12 22.57
CA GLU A 2 12.10 -23.76 21.75
C GLU A 2 12.40 -24.74 20.62
N GLU A 3 12.26 -26.04 20.86
CA GLU A 3 12.52 -27.08 19.84
C GLU A 3 11.48 -27.02 18.69
N LEU A 4 10.20 -26.79 19.01
CA LEU A 4 9.15 -26.59 18.00
C LEU A 4 9.39 -25.33 17.17
N THR A 5 9.84 -24.24 17.80
CA THR A 5 10.18 -22.98 17.12
C THR A 5 11.40 -23.16 16.22
N LYS A 6 12.39 -23.94 16.64
CA LYS A 6 13.58 -24.26 15.83
C LYS A 6 13.19 -25.10 14.61
N THR A 7 12.41 -26.16 14.82
CA THR A 7 11.94 -27.03 13.71
C THR A 7 11.07 -26.26 12.71
N ALA A 8 10.22 -25.35 13.20
CA ALA A 8 9.42 -24.49 12.32
C ALA A 8 10.33 -23.61 11.44
N ARG A 9 11.33 -22.95 12.01
CA ARG A 9 12.29 -22.12 11.26
C ARG A 9 13.10 -22.92 10.24
N GLU A 10 13.51 -24.14 10.59
CA GLU A 10 14.22 -25.03 9.65
C GLU A 10 13.35 -25.38 8.44
N ARG A 11 12.07 -25.73 8.68
CA ARG A 11 11.10 -26.00 7.61
C ARG A 11 10.74 -24.76 6.79
N GLU A 12 10.67 -23.62 7.41
CA GLU A 12 10.48 -22.33 6.73
C GLU A 12 11.66 -22.01 5.79
N THR A 13 12.89 -22.27 6.23
CA THR A 13 14.08 -22.10 5.39
C THR A 13 14.10 -23.06 4.22
N GLU A 14 13.81 -24.35 4.47
CA GLU A 14 13.68 -25.35 3.40
C GLU A 14 12.62 -24.97 2.35
N LEU A 15 11.47 -24.42 2.80
CA LEU A 15 10.42 -23.94 1.89
C LEU A 15 10.88 -22.76 1.04
N LEU A 16 11.57 -21.78 1.65
CA LEU A 16 12.11 -20.62 0.93
C LEU A 16 13.14 -21.03 -0.12
N ASP A 17 14.01 -21.99 0.20
CA ASP A 17 15.00 -22.49 -0.75
C ASP A 17 14.33 -23.28 -1.88
N ALA A 18 13.34 -24.12 -1.57
CA ALA A 18 12.53 -24.80 -2.60
C ALA A 18 11.76 -23.82 -3.50
N LEU A 19 11.22 -22.71 -2.96
CA LEU A 19 10.55 -21.68 -3.75
C LEU A 19 11.52 -20.92 -4.68
N ARG A 20 12.79 -20.75 -4.27
CA ARG A 20 13.85 -20.16 -5.13
C ARG A 20 14.27 -21.08 -6.26
N GLU A 21 14.17 -22.40 -6.05
CA GLU A 21 14.54 -23.42 -7.05
C GLU A 21 13.40 -23.76 -8.03
N LEU A 22 12.16 -23.30 -7.77
CA LEU A 22 11.05 -23.51 -8.70
C LEU A 22 11.39 -22.85 -10.05
N PRO A 23 11.38 -23.61 -11.16
CA PRO A 23 11.63 -23.05 -12.47
C PRO A 23 10.58 -21.99 -12.79
N ALA A 24 11.00 -20.87 -13.35
CA ALA A 24 10.13 -19.83 -13.93
C ALA A 24 9.26 -20.34 -15.11
N GLY A 25 9.00 -21.64 -15.20
CA GLY A 25 8.61 -22.36 -16.41
C GLY A 25 7.13 -22.58 -16.68
N ASP A 26 6.25 -22.34 -15.72
CA ASP A 26 4.80 -22.38 -16.00
C ASP A 26 4.27 -20.96 -16.13
N GLY A 27 3.76 -20.60 -17.28
CA GLY A 27 3.39 -19.24 -17.74
C GLY A 27 2.51 -18.38 -16.82
N ARG A 28 2.22 -18.84 -15.60
CA ARG A 28 1.60 -18.06 -14.51
C ARG A 28 2.63 -17.27 -13.71
N PHE A 29 3.89 -17.71 -13.65
CA PHE A 29 5.00 -17.08 -12.92
C PHE A 29 5.89 -16.21 -13.81
N GLY A 30 5.78 -16.30 -15.14
CA GLY A 30 6.67 -15.66 -16.11
C GLY A 30 6.59 -14.14 -16.18
N GLY A 31 5.47 -13.54 -15.78
CA GLY A 31 5.24 -12.10 -16.00
C GLY A 31 6.10 -11.15 -15.15
N LEU A 32 6.44 -11.52 -13.91
CA LEU A 32 7.25 -10.66 -13.00
C LEU A 32 8.67 -11.19 -12.80
N SER A 33 8.92 -12.49 -12.98
CA SER A 33 10.26 -13.09 -12.83
C SER A 33 11.13 -12.98 -14.08
N ASP A 34 10.54 -12.83 -15.27
CA ASP A 34 11.25 -12.77 -16.57
C ASP A 34 11.39 -11.35 -17.13
N THR A 35 11.07 -10.34 -16.34
CA THR A 35 11.25 -8.93 -16.72
C THR A 35 12.71 -8.51 -16.53
N GLY A 36 13.49 -8.64 -17.59
CA GLY A 36 14.76 -7.92 -17.70
C GLY A 36 14.56 -6.40 -17.45
N PRO A 37 15.65 -5.61 -17.34
CA PRO A 37 15.55 -4.18 -17.06
C PRO A 37 14.59 -3.49 -18.03
N VAL A 38 13.58 -2.81 -17.49
CA VAL A 38 12.65 -2.05 -18.32
C VAL A 38 13.35 -0.84 -18.94
N SER A 39 13.08 -0.56 -20.22
CA SER A 39 13.67 0.61 -20.88
C SER A 39 13.03 1.92 -20.40
N LEU A 40 13.82 3.01 -20.39
CA LEU A 40 13.33 4.35 -20.05
C LEU A 40 12.14 4.77 -20.93
N ALA A 41 12.12 4.36 -22.20
CA ALA A 41 11.02 4.66 -23.11
C ALA A 41 9.70 4.02 -22.66
N ARG A 42 9.73 2.76 -22.16
CA ARG A 42 8.55 2.09 -21.61
C ARG A 42 8.07 2.76 -20.32
N ILE A 43 9.00 3.17 -19.45
CA ILE A 43 8.66 3.91 -18.21
C ILE A 43 7.95 5.21 -18.57
N ARG A 44 8.49 6.01 -19.50
CA ARG A 44 7.90 7.27 -19.93
C ARG A 44 6.53 7.10 -20.58
N ASN A 45 6.37 6.06 -21.39
CA ASN A 45 5.09 5.74 -22.01
C ASN A 45 4.01 5.39 -20.97
N ALA A 46 4.36 4.59 -19.96
CA ALA A 46 3.44 4.26 -18.86
C ALA A 46 3.16 5.47 -17.95
N LEU A 47 4.13 6.39 -17.81
CA LEU A 47 4.02 7.56 -16.96
C LEU A 47 3.07 8.61 -17.53
N GLY A 48 3.17 8.90 -18.83
CA GLY A 48 2.43 9.97 -19.48
C GLY A 48 2.88 11.37 -19.05
N PRO A 49 2.22 12.44 -19.56
CA PRO A 49 2.72 13.82 -19.45
C PRO A 49 2.50 14.49 -18.09
N ASN A 50 1.54 14.02 -17.29
CA ASN A 50 1.12 14.70 -16.05
C ASN A 50 1.74 14.11 -14.77
N ARG A 51 2.73 13.23 -14.92
CA ARG A 51 3.33 12.51 -13.79
C ARG A 51 4.83 12.68 -13.72
N THR A 52 5.32 12.63 -12.48
CA THR A 52 6.73 12.45 -12.18
C THR A 52 6.91 11.14 -11.40
N LEU A 53 7.81 10.28 -11.86
CA LEU A 53 8.25 9.11 -11.12
C LEU A 53 9.52 9.46 -10.35
N ILE A 54 9.55 9.14 -9.06
CA ILE A 54 10.71 9.31 -8.18
C ILE A 54 11.11 7.93 -7.65
N GLU A 55 12.22 7.40 -8.14
CA GLU A 55 12.79 6.15 -7.67
C GLU A 55 13.94 6.42 -6.71
N TYR A 56 13.79 5.95 -5.48
CA TYR A 56 14.82 6.09 -4.45
C TYR A 56 15.76 4.89 -4.46
N TYR A 57 17.01 5.14 -4.12
CA TYR A 57 18.01 4.11 -3.98
C TYR A 57 19.01 4.46 -2.87
N ILE A 58 19.42 3.44 -2.10
CA ILE A 58 20.44 3.60 -1.06
C ILE A 58 21.70 2.87 -1.50
N ALA A 59 22.80 3.62 -1.59
CA ALA A 59 24.10 3.07 -1.92
C ALA A 59 25.17 3.75 -1.06
N ARG A 60 26.10 2.96 -0.54
CA ARG A 60 27.25 3.43 0.26
C ARG A 60 26.85 4.40 1.37
N GLY A 61 25.75 4.11 2.09
CA GLY A 61 25.25 4.92 3.20
C GLY A 61 24.57 6.23 2.78
N ARG A 62 24.31 6.47 1.48
CA ARG A 62 23.63 7.67 0.98
C ARG A 62 22.35 7.33 0.25
N VAL A 63 21.37 8.22 0.37
CA VAL A 63 20.13 8.18 -0.41
C VAL A 63 20.34 8.92 -1.72
N TYR A 64 19.86 8.35 -2.79
CA TYR A 64 19.77 8.93 -4.12
C TYR A 64 18.33 8.88 -4.60
N ALA A 65 17.93 9.84 -5.43
CA ALA A 65 16.69 9.81 -6.17
C ALA A 65 16.94 9.92 -7.68
N CYS A 66 16.26 9.08 -8.44
CA CYS A 66 16.12 9.20 -9.88
C CYS A 66 14.73 9.79 -10.17
N VAL A 67 14.69 10.99 -10.72
CA VAL A 67 13.45 11.67 -11.09
C VAL A 67 13.25 11.52 -12.60
N ILE A 68 12.16 10.90 -13.00
CA ILE A 68 11.80 10.63 -14.39
C ILE A 68 10.51 11.36 -14.71
N THR A 69 10.53 12.15 -15.76
CA THR A 69 9.39 12.81 -16.38
C THR A 69 9.28 12.37 -17.84
N GLU A 70 8.27 12.84 -18.56
CA GLU A 70 8.14 12.60 -20.00
C GLU A 70 9.42 13.00 -20.77
N GLY A 71 10.02 14.19 -20.45
CA GLY A 71 11.17 14.74 -21.15
C GLY A 71 12.51 14.49 -20.48
N ASP A 72 12.57 14.47 -19.16
CA ASP A 72 13.81 14.51 -18.38
C ASP A 72 14.08 13.24 -17.57
N LEU A 73 15.34 13.01 -17.26
CA LEU A 73 15.83 12.07 -16.27
C LEU A 73 16.93 12.75 -15.46
N VAL A 74 16.73 12.87 -14.17
CA VAL A 74 17.67 13.56 -13.28
C VAL A 74 18.01 12.69 -12.09
N MET A 75 19.30 12.48 -11.83
CA MET A 75 19.79 11.82 -10.61
C MET A 75 20.21 12.88 -9.59
N ARG A 76 19.76 12.71 -8.34
CA ARG A 76 20.08 13.60 -7.21
C ARG A 76 20.60 12.82 -6.02
N PRO A 77 21.76 13.16 -5.47
CA PRO A 77 22.14 12.72 -4.12
C PRO A 77 21.32 13.54 -3.11
N LEU A 78 20.69 12.85 -2.14
CA LEU A 78 19.80 13.50 -1.16
C LEU A 78 20.45 13.66 0.21
N GLY A 79 21.23 12.70 0.67
CA GLY A 79 21.87 12.83 1.98
C GLY A 79 22.25 11.49 2.61
N ASP A 80 22.45 11.52 3.90
CA ASP A 80 22.83 10.37 4.71
C ASP A 80 21.64 9.43 4.96
N ALA A 81 21.80 8.14 4.64
CA ALA A 81 20.73 7.16 4.76
C ALA A 81 20.40 6.84 6.23
N GLU A 82 21.39 6.89 7.14
CA GLU A 82 21.16 6.62 8.56
C GLU A 82 20.40 7.78 9.22
N HIS A 83 20.65 9.02 8.80
CA HIS A 83 19.86 10.17 9.24
C HIS A 83 18.39 10.00 8.88
N VAL A 84 18.09 9.68 7.60
CA VAL A 84 16.72 9.44 7.14
C VAL A 84 16.08 8.26 7.89
N LYS A 85 16.82 7.16 8.06
CA LYS A 85 16.35 5.96 8.79
C LYS A 85 15.99 6.29 10.24
N ASN A 86 16.78 7.11 10.90
CA ASN A 86 16.50 7.54 12.28
C ASN A 86 15.26 8.44 12.37
N THR A 87 15.03 9.32 11.38
CA THR A 87 13.80 10.12 11.32
C THR A 87 12.58 9.23 11.06
N VAL A 88 12.68 8.24 10.18
CA VAL A 88 11.63 7.23 9.97
C VAL A 88 11.28 6.50 11.27
N ARG A 89 12.27 6.04 12.03
CA ARG A 89 12.04 5.39 13.34
C ARG A 89 11.32 6.30 14.33
N ARG A 90 11.71 7.58 14.39
CA ARG A 90 11.04 8.56 15.25
C ARG A 90 9.59 8.81 14.82
N PHE A 91 9.34 8.95 13.53
CA PHE A 91 8.00 9.05 12.98
C PHE A 91 7.15 7.83 13.33
N GLN A 92 7.66 6.63 13.06
CA GLN A 92 6.95 5.38 13.35
C GLN A 92 6.67 5.18 14.85
N PHE A 93 7.51 5.72 15.72
CA PHE A 93 7.26 5.71 17.16
C PHE A 93 6.09 6.62 17.58
N GLN A 94 5.72 7.63 16.79
CA GLN A 94 4.56 8.49 17.11
C GLN A 94 3.24 7.81 16.74
N ILE A 95 3.20 7.08 15.64
CA ILE A 95 1.95 6.54 15.04
C ILE A 95 1.13 5.68 16.02
N PRO A 96 1.67 4.67 16.73
CA PRO A 96 0.90 3.85 17.67
C PRO A 96 0.35 4.63 18.86
N LYS A 97 0.89 5.79 19.19
CA LYS A 97 0.43 6.60 20.32
C LYS A 97 -1.00 7.10 20.14
N PHE A 98 -1.48 7.27 18.91
CA PHE A 98 -2.87 7.63 18.63
C PHE A 98 -3.88 6.51 18.96
N GLN A 99 -3.41 5.31 19.30
CA GLN A 99 -4.22 4.18 19.75
C GLN A 99 -4.26 4.04 21.28
N LEU A 100 -3.59 4.91 22.02
CA LEU A 100 -3.57 4.90 23.48
C LEU A 100 -4.94 5.32 24.06
N PRO A 101 -5.21 4.99 25.35
CA PRO A 101 -6.48 5.32 25.99
C PRO A 101 -6.86 6.79 25.87
N ARG A 102 -8.18 7.06 25.81
CA ARG A 102 -8.73 8.41 25.60
C ARG A 102 -8.21 9.45 26.59
N ASP A 103 -8.02 9.06 27.86
CA ASP A 103 -7.52 9.97 28.92
C ASP A 103 -6.07 10.41 28.63
N TYR A 104 -5.26 9.51 28.09
CA TYR A 104 -3.90 9.83 27.67
C TYR A 104 -3.93 10.77 26.45
N LEU A 105 -4.74 10.47 25.45
CA LEU A 105 -4.87 11.29 24.25
C LEU A 105 -5.41 12.69 24.60
N ALA A 106 -6.42 12.80 25.49
CA ALA A 106 -6.95 14.10 25.93
C ALA A 106 -5.85 15.03 26.48
N THR A 107 -4.80 14.46 27.06
CA THR A 107 -3.67 15.22 27.63
C THR A 107 -2.56 15.50 26.62
N PHE A 108 -2.22 14.53 25.76
CA PHE A 108 -0.99 14.54 24.98
C PHE A 108 -1.21 14.59 23.45
N GLU A 109 -2.45 14.52 22.95
CA GLU A 109 -2.75 14.45 21.52
C GLU A 109 -2.07 15.57 20.73
N ARG A 110 -2.12 16.80 21.23
CA ARG A 110 -1.48 17.94 20.58
C ARG A 110 0.03 17.76 20.46
N SER A 111 0.71 17.33 21.53
CA SER A 111 2.17 17.13 21.51
C SER A 111 2.58 15.96 20.60
N ILE A 112 1.76 14.89 20.54
CA ILE A 112 1.98 13.76 19.62
C ILE A 112 1.82 14.24 18.18
N HIS A 113 0.79 15.04 17.89
CA HIS A 113 0.57 15.62 16.58
C HIS A 113 1.73 16.52 16.14
N GLU A 114 2.13 17.47 17.00
CA GLU A 114 3.25 18.38 16.73
C GLU A 114 4.55 17.61 16.45
N ALA A 115 4.87 16.58 17.26
CA ALA A 115 6.03 15.73 17.05
C ALA A 115 5.94 14.94 15.73
N THR A 116 4.75 14.45 15.38
CA THR A 116 4.51 13.75 14.10
C THR A 116 4.79 14.68 12.92
N VAL A 117 4.25 15.89 12.96
CA VAL A 117 4.43 16.90 11.90
C VAL A 117 5.89 17.32 11.75
N VAL A 118 6.63 17.48 12.85
CA VAL A 118 8.08 17.75 12.82
C VAL A 118 8.83 16.67 12.04
N HIS A 119 8.56 15.40 12.30
CA HIS A 119 9.24 14.32 11.58
C HIS A 119 8.79 14.21 10.11
N LEU A 120 7.55 14.52 9.80
CA LEU A 120 7.09 14.60 8.41
C LEU A 120 7.74 15.76 7.65
N ASN A 121 8.03 16.88 8.34
CA ASN A 121 8.80 17.98 7.76
C ASN A 121 10.27 17.59 7.55
N GLU A 122 10.93 16.97 8.53
CA GLU A 122 12.31 16.48 8.38
C GLU A 122 12.45 15.52 7.18
N LEU A 123 11.43 14.66 6.96
CA LEU A 123 11.39 13.73 5.82
C LEU A 123 11.15 14.47 4.51
N TYR A 124 10.28 15.48 4.49
CA TYR A 124 10.10 16.34 3.32
C TYR A 124 11.39 17.04 2.91
N GLU A 125 12.05 17.69 3.85
CA GLU A 125 13.32 18.40 3.60
C GLU A 125 14.42 17.46 3.09
N SER A 126 14.44 16.22 3.58
CA SER A 126 15.45 15.24 3.18
C SER A 126 15.16 14.57 1.82
N LEU A 127 13.89 14.30 1.49
CA LEU A 127 13.52 13.41 0.40
C LEU A 127 12.78 14.10 -0.76
N ILE A 128 12.09 15.22 -0.54
CA ILE A 128 11.27 15.91 -1.55
C ILE A 128 11.81 17.28 -1.88
N ALA A 129 12.17 18.12 -0.89
CA ALA A 129 12.60 19.50 -1.10
C ALA A 129 13.75 19.62 -2.15
N PRO A 130 14.79 18.75 -2.15
CA PRO A 130 15.86 18.80 -3.14
C PRO A 130 15.41 18.46 -4.58
N LEU A 131 14.19 17.95 -4.76
CA LEU A 131 13.67 17.48 -6.04
C LEU A 131 12.62 18.43 -6.64
N VAL A 132 12.11 19.40 -5.88
CA VAL A 132 10.93 20.24 -6.25
C VAL A 132 11.09 20.86 -7.63
N ASP A 133 12.26 21.39 -7.98
CA ASP A 133 12.52 22.01 -9.28
C ASP A 133 12.46 21.02 -10.45
N SER A 134 12.56 19.72 -10.16
CA SER A 134 12.51 18.64 -11.16
C SER A 134 11.12 17.98 -11.27
N LEU A 135 10.19 18.30 -10.37
CA LEU A 135 8.84 17.76 -10.41
C LEU A 135 8.01 18.40 -11.52
N ARG A 136 7.18 17.61 -12.19
CA ARG A 136 6.26 18.06 -13.24
C ARG A 136 4.89 17.39 -13.07
N GLY A 137 3.85 18.11 -13.49
CA GLY A 137 2.48 17.63 -13.38
C GLY A 137 1.93 17.70 -11.95
N SER A 138 0.80 17.05 -11.75
CA SER A 138 0.07 17.02 -10.46
C SER A 138 0.01 15.63 -9.82
N GLU A 139 0.72 14.66 -10.40
CA GLU A 139 0.74 13.28 -9.91
C GLU A 139 2.19 12.82 -9.68
N LEU A 140 2.43 12.14 -8.54
CA LEU A 140 3.71 11.55 -8.21
C LEU A 140 3.58 10.03 -8.12
N VAL A 141 4.52 9.34 -8.76
CA VAL A 141 4.72 7.90 -8.59
C VAL A 141 5.98 7.70 -7.77
N ILE A 142 5.83 7.19 -6.56
CA ILE A 142 6.93 6.95 -5.64
C ILE A 142 7.37 5.48 -5.75
N VAL A 143 8.63 5.25 -6.01
CA VAL A 143 9.29 3.94 -5.94
C VAL A 143 10.25 3.98 -4.74
N PRO A 144 9.81 3.54 -3.57
CA PRO A 144 10.63 3.59 -2.36
C PRO A 144 11.72 2.51 -2.39
N HIS A 145 12.72 2.66 -1.53
CA HIS A 145 13.76 1.65 -1.31
C HIS A 145 13.93 1.33 0.17
N ALA A 146 14.04 0.05 0.51
CA ALA A 146 14.25 -0.45 1.87
C ALA A 146 13.22 0.13 2.86
N PHE A 147 13.66 0.69 3.98
CA PHE A 147 12.80 1.24 5.04
C PHE A 147 11.82 2.34 4.59
N MET A 148 11.99 2.91 3.39
CA MET A 148 11.11 3.95 2.87
C MET A 148 9.75 3.43 2.37
N HIS A 149 9.58 2.12 2.18
CA HIS A 149 8.30 1.52 1.77
C HIS A 149 7.15 1.75 2.77
N TYR A 150 7.48 2.04 4.02
CA TYR A 150 6.49 2.33 5.07
C TYR A 150 6.22 3.82 5.28
N LEU A 151 6.68 4.68 4.36
CA LEU A 151 6.51 6.11 4.49
C LEU A 151 5.27 6.61 3.76
N PRO A 152 4.43 7.40 4.42
CA PRO A 152 3.32 8.09 3.80
C PRO A 152 3.84 9.35 3.08
N PHE A 153 4.46 9.22 1.91
CA PHE A 153 5.00 10.38 1.20
C PHE A 153 3.97 11.48 0.99
N HIS A 154 2.71 11.11 0.74
CA HIS A 154 1.61 12.06 0.61
C HIS A 154 1.35 12.91 1.88
N ALA A 155 1.82 12.47 3.04
CA ALA A 155 1.72 13.21 4.30
C ALA A 155 2.99 14.01 4.64
N PHE A 156 4.01 14.04 3.79
CA PHE A 156 5.18 14.88 4.02
C PHE A 156 4.76 16.36 4.03
N TYR A 157 5.36 17.15 4.93
CA TYR A 157 4.93 18.51 5.25
C TYR A 157 6.05 19.52 4.95
N ASP A 158 5.78 20.52 4.13
CA ASP A 158 6.76 21.54 3.71
C ASP A 158 6.92 22.71 4.69
N GLY A 159 6.26 22.65 5.85
CA GLY A 159 6.17 23.74 6.82
C GLY A 159 4.89 24.57 6.67
N ARG A 160 4.11 24.39 5.59
CA ARG A 160 2.84 25.07 5.32
C ARG A 160 1.73 24.11 4.89
N ARG A 161 2.05 23.15 4.03
CA ARG A 161 1.12 22.24 3.37
C ARG A 161 1.67 20.81 3.36
N TYR A 162 0.77 19.85 3.33
CA TYR A 162 1.12 18.46 3.08
C TYR A 162 1.28 18.20 1.57
N LEU A 163 2.11 17.24 1.19
CA LEU A 163 2.31 16.90 -0.22
C LEU A 163 1.00 16.52 -0.94
N VAL A 164 0.05 15.91 -0.22
CA VAL A 164 -1.29 15.59 -0.73
C VAL A 164 -2.11 16.82 -1.11
N ASP A 165 -1.78 18.00 -0.63
CA ASP A 165 -2.47 19.25 -1.00
C ASP A 165 -2.18 19.64 -2.46
N ASP A 166 -1.01 19.28 -2.97
CA ASP A 166 -0.57 19.64 -4.31
C ASP A 166 -0.55 18.46 -5.28
N TYR A 167 -0.30 17.24 -4.79
CA TYR A 167 -0.09 16.06 -5.63
C TYR A 167 -1.00 14.89 -5.25
N ALA A 168 -1.48 14.17 -6.27
CA ALA A 168 -1.99 12.82 -6.10
C ALA A 168 -0.80 11.85 -6.10
N VAL A 169 -0.64 11.08 -5.02
CA VAL A 169 0.53 10.22 -4.83
C VAL A 169 0.14 8.75 -4.98
N SER A 170 0.87 8.04 -5.82
CA SER A 170 0.81 6.58 -5.96
C SER A 170 2.19 5.96 -5.74
N TYR A 171 2.23 4.65 -5.61
CA TYR A 171 3.44 3.90 -5.31
C TYR A 171 3.66 2.77 -6.30
N ALA A 172 4.90 2.34 -6.43
CA ALA A 172 5.23 1.09 -7.12
C ALA A 172 6.41 0.39 -6.41
N PRO A 173 6.44 -0.96 -6.40
CA PRO A 173 7.57 -1.70 -5.83
C PRO A 173 8.89 -1.47 -6.58
N SER A 174 8.82 -1.22 -7.89
CA SER A 174 9.93 -0.84 -8.77
C SER A 174 9.38 -0.21 -10.05
N ALA A 175 10.22 0.48 -10.83
CA ALA A 175 9.84 1.00 -12.15
C ALA A 175 9.40 -0.14 -13.11
N THR A 176 9.98 -1.32 -12.99
CA THR A 176 9.58 -2.49 -13.79
C THR A 176 8.14 -2.93 -13.45
N VAL A 177 7.80 -3.05 -12.17
CA VAL A 177 6.44 -3.41 -11.73
C VAL A 177 5.44 -2.31 -12.09
N PHE A 178 5.83 -1.03 -12.01
CA PHE A 178 5.01 0.07 -12.49
C PHE A 178 4.60 -0.10 -13.95
N VAL A 179 5.55 -0.34 -14.84
CA VAL A 179 5.30 -0.58 -16.27
C VAL A 179 4.42 -1.81 -16.46
N HIS A 180 4.73 -2.91 -15.80
CA HIS A 180 3.96 -4.15 -15.89
C HIS A 180 2.47 -3.93 -15.54
N CYS A 181 2.16 -3.26 -14.42
CA CYS A 181 0.79 -2.96 -14.02
C CYS A 181 0.03 -2.11 -15.06
N HIS A 182 0.74 -1.24 -15.82
CA HIS A 182 0.14 -0.42 -16.88
C HIS A 182 -0.12 -1.21 -18.15
N GLU A 183 0.70 -2.20 -18.45
CA GLU A 183 0.58 -3.06 -19.64
C GLU A 183 -0.41 -4.21 -19.48
N LEU A 184 -0.76 -4.59 -18.24
CA LEU A 184 -1.78 -5.61 -18.00
C LEU A 184 -3.12 -5.21 -18.65
N PRO A 185 -3.83 -6.18 -19.27
CA PRO A 185 -5.16 -5.92 -19.83
C PRO A 185 -6.15 -5.50 -18.75
N ALA A 186 -7.17 -4.76 -19.13
CA ALA A 186 -8.26 -4.42 -18.21
C ALA A 186 -9.01 -5.70 -17.80
N ALA A 187 -9.54 -5.70 -16.59
CA ALA A 187 -10.35 -6.80 -16.10
C ALA A 187 -11.62 -6.96 -16.97
N GLU A 188 -11.99 -8.19 -17.22
CA GLU A 188 -13.25 -8.51 -17.90
C GLU A 188 -14.42 -8.47 -16.90
N GLY A 189 -15.54 -7.83 -17.26
CA GLY A 189 -16.73 -7.73 -16.43
C GLY A 189 -16.82 -6.47 -15.56
N ASN A 190 -17.92 -6.34 -14.81
CA ASN A 190 -18.24 -5.16 -13.99
C ASN A 190 -18.49 -5.50 -12.51
N ARG A 191 -18.48 -6.77 -12.15
CA ARG A 191 -18.79 -7.22 -10.78
C ARG A 191 -17.77 -6.69 -9.79
N SER A 192 -18.26 -6.27 -8.63
CA SER A 192 -17.45 -5.86 -7.48
C SER A 192 -17.63 -6.86 -6.33
N LEU A 193 -16.59 -7.63 -6.01
CA LEU A 193 -16.59 -8.60 -4.92
C LEU A 193 -16.15 -7.92 -3.63
N ILE A 194 -16.99 -7.98 -2.60
CA ILE A 194 -16.75 -7.31 -1.31
C ILE A 194 -16.78 -8.36 -0.20
N LEU A 195 -15.65 -8.54 0.48
CA LEU A 195 -15.49 -9.47 1.61
C LEU A 195 -15.36 -8.66 2.90
N GLY A 196 -16.21 -8.94 3.88
CA GLY A 196 -16.16 -8.31 5.19
C GLY A 196 -16.11 -9.32 6.33
N ILE A 197 -15.14 -9.20 7.23
CA ILE A 197 -14.97 -10.09 8.39
C ILE A 197 -15.05 -9.26 9.68
N PRO A 198 -16.27 -8.76 10.05
CA PRO A 198 -16.46 -7.98 11.25
C PRO A 198 -16.32 -8.84 12.50
N ASP A 199 -15.76 -8.25 13.55
CA ASP A 199 -15.76 -8.84 14.89
C ASP A 199 -15.92 -7.76 15.98
N ARG A 200 -15.71 -8.15 17.25
CA ARG A 200 -15.86 -7.23 18.39
C ARG A 200 -14.83 -6.11 18.40
N THR A 201 -13.67 -6.29 17.77
CA THR A 201 -12.57 -5.31 17.74
C THR A 201 -12.65 -4.41 16.53
N ALA A 202 -13.37 -4.80 15.48
CA ALA A 202 -13.62 -4.03 14.26
C ALA A 202 -15.11 -4.08 13.85
N PRO A 203 -16.02 -3.49 14.63
CA PRO A 203 -17.46 -3.50 14.35
C PRO A 203 -17.83 -2.67 13.12
N PHE A 204 -17.08 -1.62 12.77
CA PHE A 204 -17.36 -0.73 11.63
C PHE A 204 -16.99 -1.33 10.25
N ILE A 205 -16.41 -2.53 10.19
CA ILE A 205 -16.26 -3.29 8.95
C ILE A 205 -17.63 -3.47 8.24
N ARG A 206 -18.72 -3.62 8.99
CA ARG A 206 -20.06 -3.69 8.38
C ARG A 206 -20.46 -2.40 7.68
N ASP A 207 -20.19 -1.27 8.32
CA ASP A 207 -20.49 0.07 7.78
C ASP A 207 -19.63 0.33 6.54
N GLU A 208 -18.35 -0.05 6.57
CA GLU A 208 -17.42 0.02 5.44
C GLU A 208 -17.94 -0.78 4.24
N VAL A 209 -18.27 -2.05 4.46
CA VAL A 209 -18.81 -2.94 3.42
C VAL A 209 -20.08 -2.37 2.79
N GLN A 210 -20.99 -1.83 3.61
CA GLN A 210 -22.22 -1.22 3.12
C GLN A 210 -21.94 0.06 2.30
N ALA A 211 -21.04 0.92 2.77
CA ALA A 211 -20.65 2.15 2.07
C ALA A 211 -19.98 1.82 0.72
N VAL A 212 -19.10 0.83 0.68
CA VAL A 212 -18.46 0.37 -0.55
C VAL A 212 -19.49 -0.22 -1.51
N ALA A 213 -20.37 -1.11 -1.03
CA ALA A 213 -21.41 -1.73 -1.86
C ALA A 213 -22.35 -0.70 -2.49
N ALA A 214 -22.67 0.36 -1.77
CA ALA A 214 -23.50 1.46 -2.30
C ALA A 214 -22.79 2.31 -3.38
N ALA A 215 -21.46 2.25 -3.46
CA ALA A 215 -20.66 3.09 -4.35
C ALA A 215 -20.14 2.37 -5.59
N VAL A 216 -20.20 1.04 -5.65
CA VAL A 216 -19.64 0.25 -6.77
C VAL A 216 -20.72 -0.36 -7.67
N SER A 217 -20.32 -0.81 -8.85
CA SER A 217 -21.21 -1.51 -9.79
C SER A 217 -21.32 -2.98 -9.42
N GLU A 218 -22.50 -3.57 -9.56
CA GLU A 218 -22.78 -5.00 -9.37
C GLU A 218 -22.13 -5.57 -8.10
N PRO A 219 -22.47 -5.03 -6.90
CA PRO A 219 -21.83 -5.47 -5.67
C PRO A 219 -22.27 -6.90 -5.30
N GLU A 220 -21.31 -7.77 -5.08
CA GLU A 220 -21.50 -9.08 -4.45
C GLU A 220 -20.84 -9.04 -3.08
N VAL A 221 -21.63 -9.09 -2.02
CA VAL A 221 -21.17 -8.94 -0.63
C VAL A 221 -21.16 -10.28 0.07
N LEU A 222 -20.01 -10.66 0.62
CA LEU A 222 -19.80 -11.84 1.46
C LEU A 222 -19.38 -11.41 2.87
N LEU A 223 -20.09 -11.88 3.89
CA LEU A 223 -19.83 -11.50 5.28
C LEU A 223 -19.49 -12.71 6.16
N GLY A 224 -18.59 -12.51 7.10
CA GLY A 224 -18.20 -13.53 8.08
C GLY A 224 -17.69 -14.79 7.41
N SER A 225 -18.31 -15.95 7.72
CA SER A 225 -17.90 -17.26 7.18
C SER A 225 -18.07 -17.39 5.65
N GLU A 226 -18.94 -16.61 5.03
CA GLU A 226 -19.11 -16.61 3.58
C GLU A 226 -17.91 -16.00 2.85
N ALA A 227 -17.18 -15.08 3.50
CA ALA A 227 -15.95 -14.46 2.99
C ALA A 227 -14.75 -15.41 3.09
N SER A 228 -14.84 -16.57 2.46
CA SER A 228 -13.87 -17.67 2.54
C SER A 228 -12.82 -17.58 1.42
N LEU A 229 -11.69 -18.31 1.59
CA LEU A 229 -10.68 -18.45 0.55
C LEU A 229 -11.25 -19.13 -0.70
N GLN A 230 -12.13 -20.12 -0.53
CA GLN A 230 -12.78 -20.78 -1.64
C GLN A 230 -13.68 -19.79 -2.41
N ALA A 231 -14.49 -18.99 -1.72
CA ALA A 231 -15.33 -17.98 -2.36
C ALA A 231 -14.49 -16.94 -3.12
N LEU A 232 -13.33 -16.53 -2.58
CA LEU A 232 -12.41 -15.64 -3.28
C LEU A 232 -11.88 -16.30 -4.57
N ARG A 233 -11.43 -17.57 -4.51
CA ARG A 233 -10.94 -18.32 -5.68
C ARG A 233 -12.00 -18.45 -6.79
N GLU A 234 -13.23 -18.75 -6.41
CA GLU A 234 -14.33 -18.97 -7.37
C GLU A 234 -14.85 -17.66 -7.98
N LYS A 235 -14.87 -16.58 -7.21
CA LYS A 235 -15.55 -15.35 -7.58
C LYS A 235 -14.63 -14.24 -8.09
N ALA A 236 -13.34 -14.27 -7.75
CA ALA A 236 -12.36 -13.29 -8.25
C ALA A 236 -12.28 -13.28 -9.79
N PRO A 237 -12.27 -14.42 -10.50
CA PRO A 237 -12.40 -14.41 -11.94
C PRO A 237 -13.74 -13.79 -12.37
N GLY A 238 -13.70 -12.80 -13.29
CA GLY A 238 -14.88 -12.04 -13.72
C GLY A 238 -15.30 -10.92 -12.76
N SER A 239 -14.53 -10.66 -11.69
CA SER A 239 -14.66 -9.45 -10.92
C SER A 239 -13.73 -8.36 -11.48
N ARG A 240 -14.23 -7.13 -11.51
CA ARG A 240 -13.41 -5.97 -11.85
C ARG A 240 -12.69 -5.40 -10.64
N LEU A 241 -13.33 -5.50 -9.48
CA LEU A 241 -12.90 -4.95 -8.23
C LEU A 241 -13.07 -5.96 -7.11
N ILE A 242 -12.10 -6.02 -6.20
CA ILE A 242 -12.18 -6.81 -4.96
C ILE A 242 -11.88 -5.85 -3.79
N HIS A 243 -12.77 -5.86 -2.79
CA HIS A 243 -12.57 -5.16 -1.52
C HIS A 243 -12.59 -6.16 -0.37
N ILE A 244 -11.54 -6.15 0.46
CA ILE A 244 -11.40 -7.04 1.61
C ILE A 244 -11.27 -6.18 2.87
N ALA A 245 -12.33 -6.10 3.67
CA ALA A 245 -12.36 -5.42 4.95
C ALA A 245 -12.22 -6.43 6.09
N THR A 246 -11.06 -6.46 6.77
CA THR A 246 -10.72 -7.49 7.74
C THR A 246 -9.55 -7.10 8.65
N HIS A 247 -9.01 -8.09 9.36
CA HIS A 247 -7.75 -7.97 10.10
C HIS A 247 -6.58 -8.57 9.34
N GLY A 248 -5.44 -7.86 9.32
CA GLY A 248 -4.16 -8.41 8.92
C GLY A 248 -3.47 -9.10 10.10
N TYR A 249 -2.84 -10.22 9.85
CA TYR A 249 -1.94 -10.89 10.77
C TYR A 249 -0.52 -10.78 10.24
N TYR A 250 0.31 -10.08 10.99
CA TYR A 250 1.68 -9.81 10.60
C TYR A 250 2.69 -10.59 11.48
N ARG A 251 3.62 -11.31 10.84
CA ARG A 251 4.69 -12.04 11.51
C ARG A 251 6.06 -11.40 11.26
N LYS A 252 6.60 -10.74 12.30
CA LYS A 252 7.91 -10.07 12.24
C LYS A 252 9.08 -11.03 12.06
N ASP A 253 8.96 -12.22 12.61
CA ASP A 253 9.98 -13.26 12.60
C ASP A 253 10.05 -13.99 11.26
N ASN A 254 8.93 -14.02 10.51
CA ASN A 254 8.89 -14.55 9.15
C ASN A 254 7.75 -13.91 8.35
N PRO A 255 8.04 -12.89 7.55
CA PRO A 255 7.06 -12.14 6.77
C PRO A 255 6.26 -12.99 5.76
N MET A 256 6.82 -14.10 5.29
CA MET A 256 6.13 -15.03 4.38
C MET A 256 4.86 -15.63 4.99
N PHE A 257 4.76 -15.66 6.32
CA PHE A 257 3.60 -16.11 7.05
C PHE A 257 2.70 -14.98 7.54
N SER A 258 2.95 -13.76 7.07
CA SER A 258 1.98 -12.69 7.19
C SER A 258 0.76 -13.02 6.33
N ALA A 259 -0.44 -12.75 6.84
CA ALA A 259 -1.67 -13.18 6.20
C ALA A 259 -2.82 -12.21 6.44
N ILE A 260 -3.81 -12.26 5.58
CA ILE A 260 -5.07 -11.55 5.70
C ILE A 260 -6.10 -12.55 6.23
N ARG A 261 -6.82 -12.22 7.32
CA ARG A 261 -7.87 -13.08 7.87
C ARG A 261 -9.03 -13.14 6.89
N LEU A 262 -9.53 -14.36 6.65
CA LEU A 262 -10.78 -14.63 5.96
C LEU A 262 -11.79 -15.26 6.94
N GLY A 263 -13.00 -15.53 6.47
CA GLY A 263 -14.07 -16.04 7.30
C GLY A 263 -13.84 -17.44 7.87
N ASP A 264 -13.09 -18.27 7.17
CA ASP A 264 -12.79 -19.67 7.49
C ASP A 264 -11.30 -19.96 7.66
N SER A 265 -10.42 -19.03 7.21
CA SER A 265 -8.99 -19.30 7.08
C SER A 265 -8.18 -18.00 7.07
N TYR A 266 -6.94 -18.10 6.65
CA TYR A 266 -6.06 -16.96 6.39
C TYR A 266 -5.58 -17.02 4.93
N LEU A 267 -5.60 -15.87 4.26
CA LEU A 267 -4.97 -15.67 2.95
C LEU A 267 -3.51 -15.32 3.18
N SER A 268 -2.64 -16.29 3.02
CA SER A 268 -1.20 -16.13 3.16
C SER A 268 -0.56 -15.69 1.84
N LEU A 269 0.71 -15.28 1.90
CA LEU A 269 1.49 -14.97 0.70
C LEU A 269 1.59 -16.21 -0.23
N TYR A 270 1.67 -17.41 0.35
CA TYR A 270 1.69 -18.65 -0.42
C TYR A 270 0.40 -18.84 -1.23
N ASP A 271 -0.78 -18.60 -0.60
CA ASP A 271 -2.06 -18.67 -1.30
C ASP A 271 -2.15 -17.67 -2.45
N LEU A 272 -1.54 -16.47 -2.29
CA LEU A 272 -1.53 -15.45 -3.33
C LEU A 272 -0.76 -15.88 -4.59
N TYR A 273 0.27 -16.69 -4.44
CA TYR A 273 1.01 -17.24 -5.61
C TYR A 273 0.21 -18.27 -6.39
N GLU A 274 -0.78 -18.92 -5.76
CA GLU A 274 -1.67 -19.88 -6.41
C GLU A 274 -2.95 -19.23 -6.95
N LEU A 275 -3.26 -17.98 -6.54
CA LEU A 275 -4.46 -17.28 -6.95
C LEU A 275 -4.29 -16.62 -8.33
N SER A 276 -5.39 -16.53 -9.05
CA SER A 276 -5.54 -15.70 -10.24
C SER A 276 -6.53 -14.58 -9.94
N LEU A 277 -6.03 -13.34 -9.88
CA LEU A 277 -6.80 -12.14 -9.57
C LEU A 277 -6.71 -11.12 -10.73
N PRO A 278 -7.25 -11.42 -11.92
CA PRO A 278 -7.20 -10.51 -13.07
C PRO A 278 -8.19 -9.36 -12.89
N VAL A 279 -7.92 -8.51 -11.91
CA VAL A 279 -8.82 -7.43 -11.48
C VAL A 279 -8.16 -6.06 -11.62
N ASP A 280 -8.97 -5.03 -11.84
CA ASP A 280 -8.47 -3.67 -11.97
C ASP A 280 -8.00 -3.08 -10.62
N LEU A 281 -8.66 -3.46 -9.52
CA LEU A 281 -8.34 -2.96 -8.19
C LEU A 281 -8.60 -4.02 -7.12
N VAL A 282 -7.62 -4.24 -6.26
CA VAL A 282 -7.80 -4.91 -4.97
C VAL A 282 -7.64 -3.85 -3.87
N THR A 283 -8.59 -3.77 -2.96
CA THR A 283 -8.45 -3.00 -1.72
C THR A 283 -8.35 -3.96 -0.55
N VAL A 284 -7.26 -3.84 0.21
CA VAL A 284 -7.08 -4.55 1.46
C VAL A 284 -7.16 -3.54 2.60
N SER A 285 -8.36 -3.39 3.11
CA SER A 285 -8.65 -2.61 4.31
C SER A 285 -8.45 -3.53 5.53
N ALA A 286 -7.20 -3.83 5.78
CA ALA A 286 -6.79 -4.68 6.89
C ALA A 286 -5.78 -3.92 7.72
N CYS A 287 -6.01 -3.89 9.02
CA CYS A 287 -5.04 -3.31 9.92
C CYS A 287 -3.72 -4.08 9.83
N ALA A 288 -2.63 -3.40 9.46
CA ALA A 288 -1.29 -3.95 9.57
C ALA A 288 -0.95 -4.06 11.07
N THR A 289 -1.45 -5.12 11.71
CA THR A 289 -1.22 -5.38 13.13
C THR A 289 0.26 -5.69 13.36
N GLY A 290 1.07 -4.69 13.67
CA GLY A 290 2.44 -4.94 14.08
C GLY A 290 3.53 -3.98 13.62
N LEU A 291 3.19 -2.88 12.97
CA LEU A 291 4.17 -1.84 12.60
C LEU A 291 4.69 -1.05 13.82
N SER A 292 5.07 -1.72 14.89
CA SER A 292 5.74 -1.07 16.02
C SER A 292 7.27 -1.11 15.96
N VAL A 293 7.88 -1.73 14.92
CA VAL A 293 9.34 -1.78 14.76
C VAL A 293 9.71 -1.76 13.27
N VAL A 294 10.67 -0.90 12.91
CA VAL A 294 11.37 -0.93 11.62
C VAL A 294 12.05 -2.30 11.48
N VAL A 295 11.42 -3.23 10.82
CA VAL A 295 12.06 -4.41 10.27
C VAL A 295 12.22 -4.17 8.77
N GLU A 296 13.30 -4.63 8.22
CA GLU A 296 13.79 -4.35 6.86
C GLU A 296 12.77 -4.67 5.76
N GLY A 297 11.77 -3.80 5.58
CA GLY A 297 11.02 -3.52 4.35
C GLY A 297 10.31 -4.61 3.56
N ASP A 298 10.40 -5.89 3.90
CA ASP A 298 9.94 -6.96 3.00
C ASP A 298 8.45 -7.38 3.16
N GLU A 299 7.76 -6.97 4.22
CA GLU A 299 6.49 -7.59 4.60
C GLU A 299 5.28 -6.99 3.88
N LEU A 300 5.14 -5.66 3.89
CA LEU A 300 4.14 -4.97 3.08
C LEU A 300 4.41 -5.24 1.60
N LEU A 301 5.69 -5.26 1.22
CA LEU A 301 6.13 -5.63 -0.11
C LEU A 301 5.73 -7.08 -0.48
N GLY A 302 5.75 -8.01 0.46
CA GLY A 302 5.35 -9.40 0.23
C GLY A 302 3.89 -9.50 -0.21
N LEU A 303 2.95 -8.97 0.58
CA LEU A 303 1.52 -8.99 0.24
C LEU A 303 1.21 -8.14 -1.00
N VAL A 304 1.81 -6.94 -1.12
CA VAL A 304 1.65 -6.09 -2.31
C VAL A 304 2.14 -6.80 -3.57
N ARG A 305 3.36 -7.36 -3.52
CA ARG A 305 3.90 -8.13 -4.64
C ARG A 305 3.07 -9.36 -4.95
N GLY A 306 2.62 -10.11 -3.93
CA GLY A 306 1.78 -11.29 -4.10
C GLY A 306 0.45 -10.97 -4.80
N LEU A 307 -0.23 -9.88 -4.42
CA LEU A 307 -1.48 -9.46 -5.04
C LEU A 307 -1.28 -8.96 -6.48
N LEU A 308 -0.22 -8.16 -6.74
CA LEU A 308 0.12 -7.73 -8.10
C LEU A 308 0.56 -8.92 -8.96
N PHE A 309 1.28 -9.89 -8.38
CA PHE A 309 1.68 -11.11 -9.05
C PHE A 309 0.48 -11.99 -9.41
N ALA A 310 -0.52 -12.06 -8.53
CA ALA A 310 -1.79 -12.76 -8.81
C ALA A 310 -2.59 -12.12 -9.97
N GLY A 311 -2.19 -10.93 -10.46
CA GLY A 311 -2.78 -10.29 -11.63
C GLY A 311 -3.55 -8.99 -11.34
N ALA A 312 -3.56 -8.50 -10.10
CA ALA A 312 -4.15 -7.21 -9.78
C ALA A 312 -3.37 -6.07 -10.45
N ARG A 313 -4.07 -5.16 -11.14
CA ARG A 313 -3.45 -4.00 -11.80
C ARG A 313 -3.11 -2.88 -10.81
N SER A 314 -3.87 -2.78 -9.74
CA SER A 314 -3.65 -1.84 -8.66
C SER A 314 -4.14 -2.37 -7.32
N LEU A 315 -3.58 -1.82 -6.26
CA LEU A 315 -3.87 -2.19 -4.88
C LEU A 315 -4.00 -0.93 -4.03
N VAL A 316 -5.01 -0.89 -3.16
CA VAL A 316 -5.04 0.01 -2.00
C VAL A 316 -4.75 -0.82 -0.75
N ALA A 317 -3.75 -0.40 0.01
CA ALA A 317 -3.33 -1.06 1.25
C ALA A 317 -3.08 -0.04 2.37
N THR A 318 -2.96 -0.52 3.61
CA THR A 318 -2.69 0.33 4.79
C THR A 318 -1.24 0.21 5.26
N LEU A 319 -0.65 1.33 5.63
CA LEU A 319 0.72 1.42 6.17
C LEU A 319 0.80 1.08 7.66
N TRP A 320 -0.29 1.30 8.42
CA TRP A 320 -0.38 1.03 9.86
C TRP A 320 -1.81 0.70 10.29
N ASN A 321 -1.96 0.26 11.52
CA ASN A 321 -3.28 0.05 12.13
C ASN A 321 -4.02 1.38 12.25
N VAL A 322 -5.18 1.43 11.62
CA VAL A 322 -6.05 2.62 11.69
C VAL A 322 -7.21 2.36 12.64
N GLN A 323 -7.80 3.43 13.12
CA GLN A 323 -9.07 3.33 13.81
C GLN A 323 -10.14 2.85 12.82
N ASP A 324 -10.85 1.80 13.17
CA ASP A 324 -11.86 1.11 12.36
C ASP A 324 -12.88 2.08 11.72
N ARG A 325 -13.43 3.04 12.49
CA ARG A 325 -14.36 4.04 11.96
C ARG A 325 -13.73 4.98 10.94
N ALA A 326 -12.51 5.46 11.19
CA ALA A 326 -11.83 6.37 10.26
C ALA A 326 -11.54 5.68 8.92
N THR A 327 -11.24 4.38 8.96
CA THR A 327 -11.07 3.55 7.78
C THR A 327 -12.36 3.42 6.98
N ALA A 328 -13.48 3.09 7.65
CA ALA A 328 -14.79 2.98 7.01
C ALA A 328 -15.21 4.30 6.33
N ASP A 329 -15.01 5.44 7.00
CA ASP A 329 -15.29 6.78 6.47
C ASP A 329 -14.41 7.10 5.24
N LEU A 330 -13.11 6.80 5.31
CA LEU A 330 -12.16 7.05 4.22
C LEU A 330 -12.46 6.17 3.01
N MET A 331 -12.72 4.87 3.22
CA MET A 331 -13.05 3.95 2.13
C MET A 331 -14.39 4.28 1.49
N GLY A 332 -15.41 4.61 2.25
CA GLY A 332 -16.69 5.10 1.71
C GLY A 332 -16.51 6.33 0.84
N SER A 333 -15.69 7.29 1.27
CA SER A 333 -15.34 8.49 0.49
C SER A 333 -14.54 8.13 -0.78
N PHE A 334 -13.52 7.27 -0.66
CA PHE A 334 -12.70 6.82 -1.80
C PHE A 334 -13.56 6.21 -2.92
N TYR A 335 -14.41 5.25 -2.59
CA TYR A 335 -15.27 4.62 -3.58
C TYR A 335 -16.34 5.57 -4.14
N SER A 336 -16.82 6.53 -3.34
CA SER A 336 -17.71 7.57 -3.84
C SER A 336 -17.03 8.46 -4.88
N TYR A 337 -15.79 8.91 -4.63
CA TYR A 337 -15.00 9.66 -5.60
C TYR A 337 -14.65 8.83 -6.83
N LEU A 338 -14.38 7.54 -6.66
CA LEU A 338 -14.02 6.63 -7.75
C LEU A 338 -15.13 6.49 -8.81
N ARG A 339 -16.38 6.82 -8.49
CA ARG A 339 -17.49 6.85 -9.46
C ARG A 339 -17.37 7.96 -10.51
N THR A 340 -16.77 9.07 -10.15
CA THR A 340 -16.65 10.27 -10.99
C THR A 340 -15.22 10.50 -11.49
N GLU A 341 -14.25 10.09 -10.71
CA GLU A 341 -12.83 10.22 -11.02
C GLU A 341 -12.35 9.02 -11.83
N LYS A 342 -11.70 9.27 -12.97
CA LYS A 342 -11.07 8.21 -13.77
C LYS A 342 -9.70 7.78 -13.23
N ASN A 343 -9.18 8.50 -12.25
CA ASN A 343 -7.87 8.29 -11.66
C ASN A 343 -8.00 7.94 -10.17
N ARG A 344 -7.55 6.73 -9.80
CA ARG A 344 -7.63 6.19 -8.45
C ARG A 344 -6.80 6.99 -7.45
N ALA A 345 -5.64 7.54 -7.88
CA ALA A 345 -4.80 8.36 -7.01
C ALA A 345 -5.48 9.69 -6.68
N VAL A 346 -6.17 10.30 -7.64
CA VAL A 346 -6.97 11.52 -7.42
C VAL A 346 -8.16 11.22 -6.50
N ALA A 347 -8.87 10.10 -6.71
CA ALA A 347 -9.96 9.69 -5.84
C ALA A 347 -9.50 9.45 -4.39
N LEU A 348 -8.35 8.78 -4.20
CA LEU A 348 -7.77 8.54 -2.88
C LEU A 348 -7.31 9.86 -2.23
N ARG A 349 -6.70 10.75 -3.00
CA ARG A 349 -6.34 12.10 -2.54
C ARG A 349 -7.56 12.86 -2.00
N HIS A 350 -8.67 12.88 -2.74
CA HIS A 350 -9.91 13.55 -2.30
C HIS A 350 -10.46 12.93 -1.00
N ALA A 351 -10.45 11.61 -0.90
CA ALA A 351 -10.86 10.92 0.33
C ALA A 351 -9.97 11.28 1.54
N MET A 352 -8.65 11.35 1.34
CA MET A 352 -7.70 11.79 2.37
C MET A 352 -7.94 13.23 2.81
N LEU A 353 -8.14 14.15 1.87
CA LEU A 353 -8.43 15.55 2.15
C LEU A 353 -9.72 15.69 2.94
N GLN A 354 -10.79 15.00 2.55
CA GLN A 354 -12.06 14.98 3.28
C GLN A 354 -11.91 14.37 4.68
N GLN A 355 -11.14 13.30 4.83
CA GLN A 355 -10.88 12.70 6.14
C GLN A 355 -10.08 13.64 7.05
N ARG A 356 -9.12 14.39 6.50
CA ARG A 356 -8.33 15.39 7.22
C ARG A 356 -9.17 16.55 7.75
N GLU A 357 -10.25 16.94 7.06
CA GLU A 357 -11.22 17.93 7.58
C GLU A 357 -11.91 17.43 8.86
N ARG A 358 -12.12 16.12 8.99
CA ARG A 358 -12.71 15.50 10.19
C ARG A 358 -11.70 15.28 11.31
N SER A 359 -10.47 14.95 10.94
CA SER A 359 -9.37 14.64 11.86
C SER A 359 -8.04 15.08 11.26
N SER A 360 -7.45 16.15 11.81
CA SER A 360 -6.24 16.76 11.25
C SER A 360 -4.98 15.90 11.40
N GLN A 361 -4.98 14.91 12.31
CA GLN A 361 -3.82 14.07 12.59
C GLN A 361 -3.55 13.11 11.44
N PRO A 362 -2.32 13.05 10.91
CA PRO A 362 -1.95 12.14 9.81
C PRO A 362 -2.26 10.67 10.07
N PHE A 363 -2.30 10.25 11.33
CA PHE A 363 -2.69 8.90 11.72
C PHE A 363 -4.02 8.45 11.10
N PHE A 364 -5.04 9.35 11.02
CA PHE A 364 -6.39 9.00 10.59
C PHE A 364 -6.61 9.08 9.08
N TRP A 365 -5.82 9.89 8.35
CA TRP A 365 -6.07 10.12 6.93
C TRP A 365 -4.93 9.65 6.01
N ALA A 366 -3.71 9.48 6.54
CA ALA A 366 -2.53 9.18 5.72
C ALA A 366 -2.11 7.70 5.75
N SER A 367 -2.96 6.83 6.24
CA SER A 367 -2.63 5.40 6.39
C SER A 367 -2.69 4.60 5.10
N HIS A 368 -3.46 5.04 4.12
CA HIS A 368 -3.71 4.28 2.89
C HIS A 368 -2.75 4.69 1.77
N VAL A 369 -2.33 3.73 0.98
CA VAL A 369 -1.48 3.92 -0.20
C VAL A 369 -2.09 3.20 -1.39
N LEU A 370 -2.01 3.84 -2.57
CA LEU A 370 -2.35 3.22 -3.85
C LEU A 370 -1.06 2.74 -4.51
N VAL A 371 -1.00 1.48 -4.91
CA VAL A 371 0.14 0.86 -5.59
C VAL A 371 -0.28 0.37 -6.96
N GLY A 372 0.55 0.57 -7.98
CA GLY A 372 0.31 0.10 -9.34
C GLY A 372 -0.38 1.12 -10.24
N LYS A 373 -1.26 0.67 -11.13
CA LYS A 373 -1.92 1.52 -12.14
C LYS A 373 -2.94 2.46 -11.52
N VAL A 374 -2.91 3.72 -11.91
CA VAL A 374 -3.82 4.75 -11.35
C VAL A 374 -5.08 4.97 -12.18
N GLU A 375 -5.05 4.74 -13.49
CA GLU A 375 -6.23 4.89 -14.34
C GLU A 375 -7.20 3.74 -14.14
N GLN A 376 -8.48 4.08 -14.13
CA GLN A 376 -9.54 3.10 -14.33
C GLN A 376 -9.50 2.60 -15.78
N GLY A 377 -9.63 1.32 -15.98
CA GLY A 377 -9.67 0.66 -17.29
C GLY A 377 -10.98 0.94 -18.02
#